data_e068fc58e8ac74b080ae4d20a2cf552f
#
_entry.id   e068fc58e8ac74b080ae4d20a2cf552f
#
_cell.length_a   1.000
_cell.length_b   1.000
_cell.length_c   1.000
_cell.angle_alpha   90.00
_cell.angle_beta   90.00
_cell.angle_gamma   90.00
#
_symmetry.space_group_name_H-M   'P 1'
#
loop_
_entity.id
_entity.type
_entity.pdbx_description
1 polymer ?
#
loop_
_entity_poly.entity_id
_entity_poly.type
_entity_poly.pdbx_seq_one_letter_code
_entity_poly.pdbx_strand_id
1 'polypeptide(L)'
;SDVYKRQVVAQRNYKSAEEIAEIEKACDVTADMHITAMKVLRPGMYEYEVVAEMNRIAEMNNCELSFATIATVNGQTLHNHYHGNRVQPGDLFLIDAGAELPSGYCGDMSSTVPADKTFTPRQRAVYEIQNAMHLESVKALRPGIPYMKVYELSAQVMVEGLKELGLMKGNAEDAVRE
;
A
#
# COMPACT_ATOMS: atom_id res chain seq x y z
N SER A 1 31.55 9.73 -2.45
CA SER A 1 30.18 9.45 -1.96
C SER A 1 29.46 8.35 -2.76
N ASP A 2 29.63 8.27 -4.08
CA ASP A 2 28.91 7.27 -4.92
C ASP A 2 29.42 5.83 -4.75
N VAL A 3 30.66 5.64 -4.34
CA VAL A 3 31.22 4.31 -4.06
C VAL A 3 30.54 3.69 -2.85
N TYR A 4 30.37 4.43 -1.78
CA TYR A 4 29.68 3.95 -0.56
C TYR A 4 28.21 3.62 -0.84
N LYS A 5 27.50 4.46 -1.61
CA LYS A 5 26.13 4.19 -1.99
C LYS A 5 25.99 2.87 -2.75
N ARG A 6 26.85 2.62 -3.73
CA ARG A 6 26.85 1.36 -4.51
C ARG A 6 27.13 0.15 -3.64
N GLN A 7 28.07 0.25 -2.69
CA GLN A 7 28.40 -0.84 -1.76
C GLN A 7 27.21 -1.15 -0.84
N VAL A 8 26.60 -0.12 -0.24
CA VAL A 8 25.41 -0.29 0.62
C VAL A 8 24.24 -0.88 -0.16
N VAL A 9 23.95 -0.37 -1.37
CA VAL A 9 22.89 -0.90 -2.23
C VAL A 9 23.16 -2.37 -2.59
N ALA A 10 24.38 -2.71 -2.99
CA ALA A 10 24.73 -4.09 -3.33
C ALA A 10 24.55 -5.04 -2.13
N GLN A 11 24.93 -4.59 -0.93
CA GLN A 11 24.78 -5.36 0.29
C GLN A 11 23.31 -5.54 0.68
N ARG A 12 22.49 -4.49 0.53
CA ARG A 12 21.06 -4.52 0.85
C ARG A 12 20.20 -5.29 -0.16
N ASN A 13 20.68 -5.49 -1.37
CA ASN A 13 19.93 -6.21 -2.41
C ASN A 13 19.75 -7.69 -2.10
N TYR A 14 20.63 -8.27 -1.29
CA TYR A 14 20.56 -9.69 -0.88
C TYR A 14 20.32 -9.76 0.62
N LYS A 15 19.22 -10.39 1.01
CA LYS A 15 18.84 -10.56 2.42
C LYS A 15 19.25 -11.94 2.90
N SER A 16 19.80 -12.01 4.11
CA SER A 16 20.02 -13.29 4.80
C SER A 16 18.70 -13.91 5.25
N ALA A 17 18.72 -15.15 5.69
CA ALA A 17 17.53 -15.81 6.23
C ALA A 17 17.03 -15.10 7.51
N GLU A 18 17.93 -14.58 8.33
CA GLU A 18 17.63 -13.84 9.55
C GLU A 18 16.97 -12.49 9.22
N GLU A 19 17.47 -11.78 8.20
CA GLU A 19 16.88 -10.53 7.72
C GLU A 19 15.47 -10.75 7.18
N ILE A 20 15.26 -11.82 6.41
CA ILE A 20 13.93 -12.19 5.89
C ILE A 20 12.97 -12.44 7.06
N ALA A 21 13.39 -13.20 8.09
CA ALA A 21 12.56 -13.47 9.26
C ALA A 21 12.17 -12.19 10.03
N GLU A 22 13.08 -11.20 10.13
CA GLU A 22 12.76 -9.92 10.75
C GLU A 22 11.81 -9.08 9.87
N ILE A 23 12.00 -9.07 8.55
CA ILE A 23 11.07 -8.39 7.62
C ILE A 23 9.67 -9.02 7.70
N GLU A 24 9.58 -10.34 7.74
CA GLU A 24 8.29 -11.04 7.87
C GLU A 24 7.57 -10.66 9.17
N LYS A 25 8.27 -10.59 10.30
CA LYS A 25 7.68 -10.13 11.57
C LYS A 25 7.17 -8.69 11.48
N ALA A 26 7.94 -7.79 10.85
CA ALA A 26 7.50 -6.41 10.64
C ALA A 26 6.25 -6.35 9.76
N CYS A 27 6.20 -7.16 8.72
CA CYS A 27 5.02 -7.30 7.85
C CYS A 27 3.81 -7.86 8.60
N ASP A 28 3.99 -8.83 9.49
CA ASP A 28 2.88 -9.40 10.29
C ASP A 28 2.26 -8.34 11.19
N VAL A 29 3.06 -7.56 11.91
CA VAL A 29 2.56 -6.45 12.73
C VAL A 29 1.87 -5.39 11.86
N THR A 30 2.46 -5.06 10.72
CA THR A 30 1.87 -4.12 9.75
C THR A 30 0.50 -4.63 9.25
N ALA A 31 0.40 -5.90 8.92
CA ALA A 31 -0.88 -6.51 8.52
C ALA A 31 -1.93 -6.42 9.64
N ASP A 32 -1.55 -6.65 10.88
CA ASP A 32 -2.45 -6.51 12.03
C ASP A 32 -2.93 -5.05 12.24
N MET A 33 -2.06 -4.06 11.98
CA MET A 33 -2.46 -2.64 11.96
C MET A 33 -3.55 -2.38 10.91
N HIS A 34 -3.35 -2.86 9.67
CA HIS A 34 -4.32 -2.72 8.58
C HIS A 34 -5.63 -3.46 8.84
N ILE A 35 -5.56 -4.70 9.33
CA ILE A 35 -6.74 -5.49 9.71
C ILE A 35 -7.51 -4.79 10.83
N THR A 36 -6.83 -4.19 11.79
CA THR A 36 -7.46 -3.42 12.87
C THR A 36 -8.18 -2.20 12.30
N ALA A 37 -7.55 -1.43 11.43
CA ALA A 37 -8.20 -0.31 10.74
C ALA A 37 -9.46 -0.76 9.99
N MET A 38 -9.37 -1.85 9.24
CA MET A 38 -10.53 -2.44 8.54
C MET A 38 -11.66 -2.84 9.48
N LYS A 39 -11.36 -3.32 10.68
CA LYS A 39 -12.36 -3.72 11.67
C LYS A 39 -13.04 -2.52 12.34
N VAL A 40 -12.27 -1.49 12.70
CA VAL A 40 -12.80 -0.35 13.47
C VAL A 40 -13.43 0.73 12.60
N LEU A 41 -12.94 0.91 11.37
CA LEU A 41 -13.41 1.94 10.45
C LEU A 41 -14.92 1.88 10.25
N ARG A 42 -15.60 3.02 10.42
CA ARG A 42 -17.03 3.20 10.12
C ARG A 42 -17.33 4.68 9.86
N PRO A 43 -18.41 4.99 9.13
CA PRO A 43 -18.86 6.35 8.98
C PRO A 43 -19.10 7.05 10.31
N GLY A 44 -18.77 8.32 10.38
CA GLY A 44 -18.88 9.16 11.57
C GLY A 44 -17.60 9.28 12.39
N MET A 45 -16.63 8.38 12.22
CA MET A 45 -15.30 8.50 12.84
C MET A 45 -14.48 9.61 12.17
N TYR A 46 -13.51 10.12 12.90
CA TYR A 46 -12.41 10.90 12.30
C TYR A 46 -11.26 9.98 11.90
N GLU A 47 -10.49 10.38 10.90
CA GLU A 47 -9.32 9.64 10.42
C GLU A 47 -8.32 9.36 11.56
N TYR A 48 -8.07 10.33 12.46
CA TYR A 48 -7.17 10.17 13.60
C TYR A 48 -7.64 9.08 14.59
N GLU A 49 -8.93 8.78 14.69
CA GLU A 49 -9.42 7.72 15.56
C GLU A 49 -9.00 6.34 15.02
N VAL A 50 -9.01 6.18 13.69
CA VAL A 50 -8.54 4.95 13.04
C VAL A 50 -7.02 4.82 13.19
N VAL A 51 -6.28 5.92 13.00
CA VAL A 51 -4.81 5.98 13.19
C VAL A 51 -4.43 5.59 14.62
N ALA A 52 -5.15 6.08 15.61
CA ALA A 52 -4.89 5.75 17.02
C ALA A 52 -4.98 4.24 17.29
N GLU A 53 -5.99 3.57 16.70
CA GLU A 53 -6.12 2.11 16.85
C GLU A 53 -5.02 1.34 16.12
N MET A 54 -4.55 1.84 14.98
CA MET A 54 -3.42 1.26 14.26
C MET A 54 -2.12 1.40 15.06
N ASN A 55 -1.85 2.60 15.58
CA ASN A 55 -0.66 2.88 16.38
C ASN A 55 -0.64 2.02 17.66
N ARG A 56 -1.80 1.83 18.30
CA ARG A 56 -1.92 0.92 19.44
C ARG A 56 -1.42 -0.50 19.12
N ILE A 57 -1.67 -1.01 17.91
CA ILE A 57 -1.17 -2.33 17.51
C ILE A 57 0.35 -2.33 17.38
N ALA A 58 0.96 -1.31 16.78
CA ALA A 58 2.40 -1.19 16.70
C ALA A 58 3.03 -1.16 18.11
N GLU A 59 2.53 -0.28 18.98
CA GLU A 59 3.03 -0.12 20.35
C GLU A 59 2.89 -1.41 21.19
N MET A 60 1.76 -2.13 21.07
CA MET A 60 1.56 -3.41 21.76
C MET A 60 2.54 -4.50 21.34
N ASN A 61 3.11 -4.38 20.14
CA ASN A 61 4.15 -5.28 19.62
C ASN A 61 5.57 -4.72 19.80
N ASN A 62 5.74 -3.67 20.63
CA ASN A 62 7.02 -3.01 20.85
C ASN A 62 7.67 -2.50 19.56
N CYS A 63 6.83 -1.99 18.63
CA CYS A 63 7.24 -1.42 17.35
C CYS A 63 7.04 0.08 17.35
N GLU A 64 7.93 0.78 16.62
CA GLU A 64 7.69 2.15 16.17
C GLU A 64 6.93 2.14 14.84
N LEU A 65 6.64 3.32 14.28
CA LEU A 65 6.10 3.44 12.93
C LEU A 65 7.23 3.52 11.92
N SER A 66 7.16 2.74 10.84
CA SER A 66 8.15 2.77 9.75
C SER A 66 8.26 4.16 9.10
N PHE A 67 7.15 4.87 9.06
CA PHE A 67 7.01 6.23 8.54
C PHE A 67 5.71 6.86 9.08
N ALA A 68 5.53 8.16 8.83
CA ALA A 68 4.31 8.85 9.23
C ALA A 68 3.10 8.25 8.47
N THR A 69 2.16 7.67 9.21
CA THR A 69 0.97 7.01 8.65
C THR A 69 0.18 7.94 7.74
N ILE A 70 -0.23 7.43 6.60
CA ILE A 70 -1.25 8.01 5.74
C ILE A 70 -2.53 7.22 5.95
N ALA A 71 -3.60 7.88 6.36
CA ALA A 71 -4.90 7.27 6.59
C ALA A 71 -5.98 8.30 6.28
N THR A 72 -6.62 8.19 5.11
CA THR A 72 -7.44 9.29 4.60
C THR A 72 -8.58 8.85 3.70
N VAL A 73 -9.68 9.62 3.74
CA VAL A 73 -10.77 9.59 2.74
C VAL A 73 -10.40 10.32 1.44
N ASN A 74 -9.28 11.06 1.43
CA ASN A 74 -8.80 11.85 0.30
C ASN A 74 -7.56 11.20 -0.34
N GLY A 75 -7.62 9.92 -0.69
CA GLY A 75 -6.51 9.14 -1.24
C GLY A 75 -5.90 9.68 -2.53
N GLN A 76 -6.58 10.59 -3.24
CA GLN A 76 -6.03 11.30 -4.41
C GLN A 76 -4.95 12.32 -4.03
N THR A 77 -4.85 12.71 -2.75
CA THR A 77 -3.79 13.60 -2.26
C THR A 77 -2.67 12.75 -1.68
N LEU A 78 -1.57 12.64 -2.42
CA LEU A 78 -0.43 11.81 -2.04
C LEU A 78 0.31 12.40 -0.84
N HIS A 79 0.87 11.51 0.01
CA HIS A 79 1.65 11.83 1.20
C HIS A 79 0.97 12.83 2.15
N ASN A 80 -0.35 12.71 2.28
CA ASN A 80 -1.13 13.57 3.16
C ASN A 80 -1.14 13.00 4.59
N HIS A 81 -0.52 13.70 5.52
CA HIS A 81 -0.45 13.34 6.94
C HIS A 81 -1.53 14.04 7.80
N TYR A 82 -2.47 14.73 7.19
CA TYR A 82 -3.60 15.32 7.91
C TYR A 82 -4.68 14.26 8.16
N HIS A 83 -5.10 14.09 9.39
CA HIS A 83 -6.07 13.08 9.82
C HIS A 83 -7.36 13.68 10.41
N GLY A 84 -7.68 14.91 10.07
CA GLY A 84 -8.83 15.61 10.65
C GLY A 84 -10.14 15.48 9.86
N ASN A 85 -10.18 14.72 8.77
CA ASN A 85 -11.41 14.53 8.03
C ASN A 85 -12.34 13.55 8.74
N ARG A 86 -13.65 13.78 8.59
CA ARG A 86 -14.68 12.87 9.10
C ARG A 86 -15.13 11.93 8.00
N VAL A 87 -15.04 10.64 8.27
CA VAL A 87 -15.47 9.56 7.37
C VAL A 87 -16.98 9.63 7.16
N GLN A 88 -17.41 9.63 5.90
CA GLN A 88 -18.81 9.68 5.50
C GLN A 88 -19.25 8.32 4.93
N PRO A 89 -20.56 8.02 4.92
CA PRO A 89 -21.10 6.91 4.14
C PRO A 89 -20.70 7.03 2.67
N GLY A 90 -20.29 5.93 2.06
CA GLY A 90 -19.84 5.90 0.66
C GLY A 90 -18.36 6.21 0.44
N ASP A 91 -17.63 6.67 1.47
CA ASP A 91 -16.19 6.93 1.33
C ASP A 91 -15.38 5.65 1.10
N LEU A 92 -14.31 5.78 0.34
CA LEU A 92 -13.16 4.87 0.37
C LEU A 92 -12.13 5.45 1.33
N PHE A 93 -11.50 4.58 2.09
CA PHE A 93 -10.47 4.93 3.05
C PHE A 93 -9.15 4.29 2.65
N LEU A 94 -8.17 5.12 2.29
CA LEU A 94 -6.82 4.69 1.95
C LEU A 94 -5.97 4.68 3.22
N ILE A 95 -5.20 3.61 3.38
CA ILE A 95 -4.24 3.42 4.46
C ILE A 95 -2.89 3.11 3.84
N ASP A 96 -1.87 3.81 4.27
CA ASP A 96 -0.48 3.52 3.96
C ASP A 96 0.33 3.64 5.26
N ALA A 97 0.76 2.51 5.76
CA ALA A 97 1.34 2.41 7.11
C ALA A 97 2.24 1.19 7.24
N GLY A 98 3.12 1.24 8.21
CA GLY A 98 3.99 0.14 8.55
C GLY A 98 4.55 0.21 9.96
N ALA A 99 4.97 -0.94 10.47
CA ALA A 99 5.63 -1.10 11.76
C ALA A 99 7.13 -1.29 11.57
N GLU A 100 7.92 -0.64 12.41
CA GLU A 100 9.37 -0.81 12.54
C GLU A 100 9.68 -1.60 13.81
N LEU A 101 10.35 -2.73 13.65
CA LEU A 101 10.82 -3.55 14.78
C LEU A 101 11.99 -2.86 15.49
N PRO A 102 12.27 -3.21 16.76
CA PRO A 102 13.47 -2.74 17.47
C PRO A 102 14.79 -3.07 16.75
N SER A 103 14.78 -4.05 15.85
CA SER A 103 15.91 -4.40 14.98
C SER A 103 16.10 -3.43 13.80
N GLY A 104 15.16 -2.49 13.57
CA GLY A 104 15.17 -1.53 12.45
C GLY A 104 14.62 -2.08 11.14
N TYR A 105 14.09 -3.30 11.12
CA TYR A 105 13.37 -3.83 9.95
C TYR A 105 11.92 -3.35 9.94
N CYS A 106 11.45 -2.97 8.76
CA CYS A 106 10.19 -2.28 8.55
C CYS A 106 9.23 -3.08 7.67
N GLY A 107 7.94 -3.02 8.02
CA GLY A 107 6.86 -3.29 7.09
C GLY A 107 6.40 -1.99 6.40
N ASP A 108 5.80 -2.13 5.23
CA ASP A 108 5.26 -1.05 4.43
C ASP A 108 4.15 -1.61 3.55
N MET A 109 2.91 -1.24 3.84
CA MET A 109 1.73 -1.74 3.12
C MET A 109 0.75 -0.63 2.85
N SER A 110 0.14 -0.68 1.66
CA SER A 110 -1.01 0.17 1.31
C SER A 110 -2.26 -0.68 1.13
N SER A 111 -3.39 -0.19 1.62
CA SER A 111 -4.70 -0.79 1.39
C SER A 111 -5.78 0.29 1.24
N THR A 112 -6.82 -0.02 0.49
CA THR A 112 -8.00 0.85 0.36
C THR A 112 -9.25 0.03 0.63
N VAL A 113 -10.09 0.52 1.53
CA VAL A 113 -11.28 -0.19 1.99
C VAL A 113 -12.51 0.72 2.02
N PRO A 114 -13.72 0.18 1.82
CA PRO A 114 -14.94 0.97 1.92
C PRO A 114 -15.31 1.22 3.38
N ALA A 115 -15.67 2.47 3.73
CA ALA A 115 -16.11 2.84 5.06
C ALA A 115 -17.38 2.08 5.50
N ASP A 116 -18.24 1.75 4.54
CA ASP A 116 -19.49 0.99 4.78
C ASP A 116 -19.30 -0.53 4.82
N LYS A 117 -18.07 -1.03 4.89
CA LYS A 117 -17.72 -2.47 4.88
C LYS A 117 -18.04 -3.21 3.59
N THR A 118 -18.67 -2.55 2.63
CA THR A 118 -19.05 -3.14 1.34
C THR A 118 -18.78 -2.14 0.23
N PHE A 119 -18.09 -2.57 -0.81
CA PHE A 119 -17.89 -1.76 -2.01
C PHE A 119 -19.21 -1.59 -2.78
N THR A 120 -19.45 -0.39 -3.27
CA THR A 120 -20.42 -0.20 -4.35
C THR A 120 -19.93 -0.92 -5.62
N PRO A 121 -20.82 -1.25 -6.58
CA PRO A 121 -20.39 -1.91 -7.83
C PRO A 121 -19.29 -1.12 -8.58
N ARG A 122 -19.38 0.21 -8.60
CA ARG A 122 -18.38 1.08 -9.25
C ARG A 122 -17.03 1.05 -8.50
N GLN A 123 -17.04 1.16 -7.19
CA GLN A 123 -15.84 1.09 -6.37
C GLN A 123 -15.15 -0.28 -6.54
N ARG A 124 -15.95 -1.35 -6.52
CA ARG A 124 -15.46 -2.71 -6.69
C ARG A 124 -14.79 -2.90 -8.05
N ALA A 125 -15.40 -2.43 -9.13
CA ALA A 125 -14.83 -2.56 -10.46
C ALA A 125 -13.44 -1.91 -10.56
N VAL A 126 -13.25 -0.71 -10.00
CA VAL A 126 -11.95 -0.04 -9.97
C VAL A 126 -10.97 -0.73 -9.01
N TYR A 127 -11.46 -1.17 -7.85
CA TYR A 127 -10.63 -1.91 -6.88
C TYR A 127 -10.08 -3.22 -7.48
N GLU A 128 -10.89 -3.94 -8.25
CA GLU A 128 -10.47 -5.20 -8.90
C GLU A 128 -9.37 -4.97 -9.94
N ILE A 129 -9.37 -3.83 -10.65
CA ILE A 129 -8.27 -3.45 -11.54
C ILE A 129 -6.98 -3.26 -10.72
N GLN A 130 -7.05 -2.50 -9.64
CA GLN A 130 -5.90 -2.27 -8.76
C GLN A 130 -5.37 -3.58 -8.16
N ASN A 131 -6.25 -4.45 -7.74
CA ASN A 131 -5.87 -5.77 -7.22
C ASN A 131 -5.21 -6.64 -8.30
N ALA A 132 -5.71 -6.62 -9.53
CA ALA A 132 -5.09 -7.31 -10.65
C ALA A 132 -3.70 -6.75 -10.96
N MET A 133 -3.51 -5.41 -10.96
CA MET A 133 -2.20 -4.78 -11.10
C MET A 133 -1.20 -5.31 -10.07
N HIS A 134 -1.61 -5.38 -8.80
CA HIS A 134 -0.78 -5.89 -7.72
C HIS A 134 -0.41 -7.37 -7.94
N LEU A 135 -1.39 -8.22 -8.16
CA LEU A 135 -1.19 -9.66 -8.32
C LEU A 135 -0.31 -10.00 -9.54
N GLU A 136 -0.53 -9.36 -10.68
CA GLU A 136 0.30 -9.58 -11.87
C GLU A 136 1.73 -9.06 -11.68
N SER A 137 1.90 -7.93 -10.97
CA SER A 137 3.21 -7.42 -10.60
C SER A 137 3.99 -8.40 -9.72
N VAL A 138 3.35 -8.94 -8.68
CA VAL A 138 3.95 -9.94 -7.79
C VAL A 138 4.36 -11.20 -8.54
N LYS A 139 3.49 -11.71 -9.45
CA LYS A 139 3.80 -12.87 -10.30
C LYS A 139 5.00 -12.64 -11.22
N ALA A 140 5.20 -11.40 -11.67
CA ALA A 140 6.29 -11.05 -12.56
C ALA A 140 7.65 -10.94 -11.86
N LEU A 141 7.65 -10.72 -10.53
CA LEU A 141 8.90 -10.57 -9.75
C LEU A 141 9.72 -11.85 -9.77
N ARG A 142 10.97 -11.72 -10.20
CA ARG A 142 11.98 -12.79 -10.18
C ARG A 142 13.38 -12.19 -10.24
N PRO A 143 14.41 -12.90 -9.79
CA PRO A 143 15.79 -12.44 -9.93
C PRO A 143 16.12 -12.09 -11.39
N GLY A 144 16.77 -10.93 -11.58
CA GLY A 144 17.20 -10.46 -12.89
C GLY A 144 16.18 -9.69 -13.70
N ILE A 145 14.90 -9.62 -13.29
CA ILE A 145 13.93 -8.74 -13.98
C ILE A 145 14.20 -7.27 -13.63
N PRO A 146 14.33 -6.36 -14.62
CA PRO A 146 14.35 -4.92 -14.33
C PRO A 146 13.02 -4.46 -13.71
N TYR A 147 13.07 -3.66 -12.65
CA TYR A 147 11.86 -3.17 -11.98
C TYR A 147 10.94 -2.38 -12.93
N MET A 148 11.52 -1.67 -13.89
CA MET A 148 10.75 -0.98 -14.93
C MET A 148 9.81 -1.91 -15.70
N LYS A 149 10.21 -3.18 -15.93
CA LYS A 149 9.33 -4.15 -16.62
C LYS A 149 8.14 -4.56 -15.77
N VAL A 150 8.29 -4.58 -14.45
CA VAL A 150 7.17 -4.81 -13.52
C VAL A 150 6.23 -3.61 -13.51
N TYR A 151 6.79 -2.39 -13.52
CA TYR A 151 6.02 -1.15 -13.63
C TYR A 151 5.22 -1.08 -14.94
N GLU A 152 5.86 -1.32 -16.09
CA GLU A 152 5.20 -1.34 -17.40
C GLU A 152 4.04 -2.36 -17.43
N LEU A 153 4.24 -3.55 -16.87
CA LEU A 153 3.20 -4.56 -16.75
C LEU A 153 2.01 -4.06 -15.91
N SER A 154 2.31 -3.46 -14.75
CA SER A 154 1.28 -2.87 -13.89
C SER A 154 0.48 -1.79 -14.61
N ALA A 155 1.16 -0.89 -15.31
CA ALA A 155 0.53 0.16 -16.10
C ALA A 155 -0.34 -0.41 -17.23
N GLN A 156 0.12 -1.47 -17.91
CA GLN A 156 -0.64 -2.16 -18.95
C GLN A 156 -1.97 -2.71 -18.41
N VAL A 157 -1.91 -3.42 -17.28
CA VAL A 157 -3.11 -3.97 -16.62
C VAL A 157 -4.10 -2.87 -16.25
N MET A 158 -3.59 -1.74 -15.72
CA MET A 158 -4.41 -0.58 -15.37
C MET A 158 -5.11 -0.01 -16.61
N VAL A 159 -4.36 0.26 -17.67
CA VAL A 159 -4.91 0.88 -18.91
C VAL A 159 -5.97 -0.03 -19.53
N GLU A 160 -5.73 -1.33 -19.61
CA GLU A 160 -6.69 -2.30 -20.14
C GLU A 160 -7.99 -2.31 -19.31
N GLY A 161 -7.89 -2.41 -17.99
CA GLY A 161 -9.05 -2.38 -17.10
C GLY A 161 -9.83 -1.07 -17.16
N LEU A 162 -9.16 0.09 -17.21
CA LEU A 162 -9.82 1.38 -17.36
C LEU A 162 -10.51 1.54 -18.73
N LYS A 163 -9.97 0.94 -19.79
CA LYS A 163 -10.60 0.91 -21.11
C LYS A 163 -11.86 0.05 -21.11
N GLU A 164 -11.84 -1.12 -20.47
CA GLU A 164 -13.02 -1.98 -20.31
C GLU A 164 -14.15 -1.27 -19.56
N LEU A 165 -13.83 -0.45 -18.58
CA LEU A 165 -14.80 0.39 -17.86
C LEU A 165 -15.23 1.64 -18.63
N GLY A 166 -14.68 1.89 -19.83
CA GLY A 166 -14.97 3.08 -20.63
C GLY A 166 -14.39 4.38 -20.03
N LEU A 167 -13.49 4.30 -19.07
CA LEU A 167 -12.84 5.44 -18.42
C LEU A 167 -11.60 5.93 -19.19
N MET A 168 -11.09 5.12 -20.11
CA MET A 168 -9.93 5.45 -20.94
C MET A 168 -10.17 5.07 -22.39
N LYS A 169 -9.51 5.77 -23.33
CA LYS A 169 -9.56 5.54 -24.78
C LYS A 169 -8.15 5.49 -25.35
N GLY A 170 -7.98 4.96 -26.55
CA GLY A 170 -6.72 4.92 -27.28
C GLY A 170 -6.05 3.54 -27.25
N ASN A 171 -4.81 3.47 -27.71
CA ASN A 171 -4.00 2.27 -27.69
C ASN A 171 -3.37 2.11 -26.30
N ALA A 172 -3.43 0.90 -25.72
CA ALA A 172 -2.89 0.64 -24.39
C ALA A 172 -1.35 0.68 -24.37
N GLU A 173 -0.70 0.17 -25.42
CA GLU A 173 0.77 0.18 -25.50
C GLU A 173 1.33 1.61 -25.61
N ASP A 174 0.65 2.48 -26.36
CA ASP A 174 1.07 3.87 -26.50
C ASP A 174 0.91 4.60 -25.16
N ALA A 175 -0.19 4.38 -24.45
CA ALA A 175 -0.44 4.98 -23.14
C ALA A 175 0.54 4.54 -22.03
N VAL A 176 1.19 3.39 -22.17
CA VAL A 176 2.22 2.92 -21.21
C VAL A 176 3.59 3.51 -21.52
N ARG A 177 3.83 3.96 -22.77
CA ARG A 177 5.11 4.51 -23.23
C ARG A 177 5.24 6.02 -23.00
N GLU A 178 4.12 6.74 -22.88
CA GLU A 178 4.04 8.18 -22.59
C GLU A 178 4.16 8.48 -21.08
#